data_c4a1a00952f686fe5fe93d2b6588727d
#
_entry.id   c4a1a00952f686fe5fe93d2b6588727d
#
_cell.length_a   1.000
_cell.length_b   1.000
_cell.length_c   1.000
_cell.angle_alpha   90.00
_cell.angle_beta   90.00
_cell.angle_gamma   90.00
#
_symmetry.space_group_name_H-M   'P 1'
#
loop_
_entity.id
_entity.type
_entity.pdbx_description
1 polymer ?
#
loop_
_entity_poly.entity_id
_entity_poly.type
_entity_poly.pdbx_seq_one_letter_code
_entity_poly.pdbx_strand_id
1 'polypeptide(L)'
;QPPLYKVKSGREERYLKDDHELAQYLLKLALDGARLYPSAAALQEERAIEGSALEELARQYLLADAVVQRLAGVIDRAALEAIAGGVELDLRDAAAAEASALRLKEAMGNHTVEVIAQFDEKLDKHRLLIERRHHGNVKTSAIDADFAFGADYAALAGAAKTFKGLIEPGAKVVRGEGEKAKEAAVSDFREAMQWLLAQAESGLTKQRYKGLGEMNPEQLWETTMDPAVRRLLKVQIEDAIGADRIFTTLMGDEVEPRRHFIEANALYAGNIDV
;
A
#
# COMPACT_ATOMS: atom_id res chain seq x y z
N GLN A 1 2.27 5.48 24.50
CA GLN A 1 3.01 5.26 23.23
C GLN A 1 3.19 6.61 22.55
N PRO A 2 4.42 7.03 22.22
CA PRO A 2 4.68 8.28 21.53
C PRO A 2 4.14 8.23 20.09
N PRO A 3 3.88 9.38 19.45
CA PRO A 3 3.60 9.43 18.04
C PRO A 3 4.80 8.92 17.23
N LEU A 4 4.51 8.23 16.11
CA LEU A 4 5.56 7.68 15.27
C LEU A 4 6.22 8.79 14.41
N TYR A 5 5.45 9.82 14.04
CA TYR A 5 5.91 10.89 13.15
C TYR A 5 5.69 12.28 13.71
N LYS A 6 6.63 13.19 13.41
CA LYS A 6 6.44 14.63 13.40
C LYS A 6 6.53 15.11 11.97
N VAL A 7 5.52 15.82 11.50
CA VAL A 7 5.48 16.37 10.15
C VAL A 7 5.38 17.90 10.22
N LYS A 8 6.02 18.55 9.24
CA LYS A 8 5.99 20.01 9.08
C LYS A 8 5.68 20.37 7.64
N SER A 9 4.60 21.12 7.45
CA SER A 9 4.20 21.67 6.18
C SER A 9 4.10 23.21 6.30
N GLY A 10 5.03 23.92 5.70
CA GLY A 10 5.12 25.36 5.87
C GLY A 10 5.38 25.78 7.33
N ARG A 11 4.37 26.45 7.94
CA ARG A 11 4.43 26.87 9.37
C ARG A 11 3.72 25.90 10.31
N GLU A 12 2.97 24.97 9.78
CA GLU A 12 2.19 24.00 10.56
C GLU A 12 3.04 22.78 10.91
N GLU A 13 3.08 22.43 12.19
CA GLU A 13 3.71 21.19 12.67
C GLU A 13 2.64 20.32 13.31
N ARG A 14 2.70 18.99 13.05
CA ARG A 14 1.79 18.00 13.63
C ARG A 14 2.53 16.75 14.04
N TYR A 15 2.04 16.13 15.10
CA TYR A 15 2.41 14.77 15.48
C TYR A 15 1.35 13.80 14.94
N LEU A 16 1.82 12.72 14.31
CA LEU A 16 0.98 11.68 13.75
C LEU A 16 1.33 10.36 14.41
N LYS A 17 0.31 9.63 14.78
CA LYS A 17 0.44 8.46 15.65
C LYS A 17 1.10 7.28 14.95
N ASP A 18 0.75 7.04 13.68
CA ASP A 18 1.15 5.86 12.91
C ASP A 18 1.16 6.14 11.41
N ASP A 19 1.54 5.12 10.63
CA ASP A 19 1.58 5.18 9.17
C ASP A 19 0.21 5.48 8.55
N HIS A 20 -0.86 5.05 9.19
CA HIS A 20 -2.22 5.30 8.70
C HIS A 20 -2.58 6.79 8.79
N GLU A 21 -2.31 7.44 9.93
CA GLU A 21 -2.51 8.89 10.08
C GLU A 21 -1.61 9.69 9.13
N LEU A 22 -0.37 9.22 8.89
CA LEU A 22 0.51 9.83 7.90
C LEU A 22 -0.06 9.74 6.48
N ALA A 23 -0.56 8.57 6.08
CA ALA A 23 -1.18 8.38 4.78
C ALA A 23 -2.43 9.26 4.59
N GLN A 24 -3.28 9.35 5.62
CA GLN A 24 -4.46 10.24 5.60
C GLN A 24 -4.06 11.72 5.51
N TYR A 25 -3.04 12.14 6.26
CA TYR A 25 -2.54 13.51 6.22
C TYR A 25 -1.95 13.85 4.85
N LEU A 26 -1.13 12.97 4.28
CA LEU A 26 -0.57 13.13 2.93
C LEU A 26 -1.68 13.19 1.88
N LEU A 27 -2.69 12.32 1.98
CA LEU A 27 -3.83 12.35 1.07
C LEU A 27 -4.56 13.70 1.12
N LYS A 28 -4.84 14.21 2.33
CA LYS A 28 -5.48 15.53 2.49
C LYS A 28 -4.66 16.64 1.84
N LEU A 29 -3.34 16.63 2.06
CA LEU A 29 -2.44 17.60 1.43
C LEU A 29 -2.40 17.44 -0.09
N ALA A 30 -2.38 16.22 -0.60
CA ALA A 30 -2.31 15.91 -2.02
C ALA A 30 -3.55 16.41 -2.77
N LEU A 31 -4.72 16.28 -2.16
CA LEU A 31 -5.99 16.67 -2.75
C LEU A 31 -6.31 18.17 -2.59
N ASP A 32 -5.59 18.89 -1.74
CA ASP A 32 -5.77 20.32 -1.55
C ASP A 32 -5.38 21.10 -2.82
N GLY A 33 -6.39 21.73 -3.44
CA GLY A 33 -6.27 22.40 -4.74
C GLY A 33 -5.98 21.47 -5.92
N ALA A 34 -6.26 20.15 -5.79
CA ALA A 34 -6.08 19.18 -6.87
C ALA A 34 -7.29 19.12 -7.79
N ARG A 35 -7.04 19.05 -9.09
CA ARG A 35 -8.03 18.90 -10.16
C ARG A 35 -7.54 17.86 -11.16
N LEU A 36 -8.40 16.92 -11.48
CA LEU A 36 -8.13 15.90 -12.48
C LEU A 36 -9.02 16.13 -13.70
N TYR A 37 -8.41 16.35 -14.85
CA TYR A 37 -9.09 16.42 -16.14
C TYR A 37 -8.95 15.07 -16.82
N PRO A 38 -10.00 14.25 -16.88
CA PRO A 38 -9.90 12.85 -17.30
C PRO A 38 -9.66 12.66 -18.81
N SER A 39 -9.79 13.71 -19.62
CA SER A 39 -9.55 13.67 -21.05
C SER A 39 -9.16 15.05 -21.60
N ALA A 40 -8.68 15.10 -22.83
CA ALA A 40 -8.41 16.37 -23.53
C ALA A 40 -9.70 17.21 -23.70
N ALA A 41 -10.86 16.58 -23.95
CA ALA A 41 -12.13 17.26 -24.05
C ALA A 41 -12.56 17.87 -22.70
N ALA A 42 -12.40 17.14 -21.61
CA ALA A 42 -12.68 17.63 -20.25
C ALA A 42 -11.78 18.83 -19.88
N LEU A 43 -10.52 18.83 -20.32
CA LEU A 43 -9.60 19.94 -20.13
C LEU A 43 -10.06 21.19 -20.89
N GLN A 44 -10.49 21.04 -22.14
CA GLN A 44 -11.00 22.18 -22.94
C GLN A 44 -12.31 22.77 -22.42
N GLU A 45 -13.16 21.91 -21.84
CA GLU A 45 -14.45 22.30 -21.28
C GLU A 45 -14.35 22.67 -19.77
N GLU A 46 -13.14 22.70 -19.22
CA GLU A 46 -12.87 22.96 -17.79
C GLU A 46 -13.65 22.05 -16.82
N ARG A 47 -13.98 20.84 -17.27
CA ARG A 47 -14.68 19.84 -16.45
C ARG A 47 -13.69 18.99 -15.69
N ALA A 48 -13.31 19.44 -14.51
CA ALA A 48 -12.42 18.70 -13.62
C ALA A 48 -13.20 17.78 -12.65
N ILE A 49 -12.59 16.66 -12.31
CA ILE A 49 -12.95 15.89 -11.12
C ILE A 49 -12.14 16.48 -9.97
N GLU A 50 -12.83 17.05 -8.96
CA GLU A 50 -12.22 17.73 -7.82
C GLU A 50 -13.05 17.56 -6.55
N GLY A 51 -12.55 18.07 -5.41
CA GLY A 51 -13.26 18.05 -4.14
C GLY A 51 -13.64 16.62 -3.69
N SER A 52 -14.89 16.44 -3.24
CA SER A 52 -15.38 15.17 -2.70
C SER A 52 -15.38 14.02 -3.72
N ALA A 53 -15.56 14.31 -5.00
CA ALA A 53 -15.53 13.27 -6.04
C ALA A 53 -14.11 12.71 -6.23
N LEU A 54 -13.10 13.59 -6.25
CA LEU A 54 -11.71 13.16 -6.32
C LEU A 54 -11.26 12.45 -5.02
N GLU A 55 -11.75 12.94 -3.87
CA GLU A 55 -11.46 12.32 -2.57
C GLU A 55 -11.99 10.89 -2.48
N GLU A 56 -13.21 10.63 -2.98
CA GLU A 56 -13.77 9.27 -2.98
C GLU A 56 -12.97 8.32 -3.88
N LEU A 57 -12.61 8.76 -5.09
CA LEU A 57 -11.75 7.98 -5.99
C LEU A 57 -10.38 7.72 -5.36
N ALA A 58 -9.80 8.72 -4.72
CA ALA A 58 -8.50 8.59 -4.04
C ALA A 58 -8.54 7.61 -2.87
N ARG A 59 -9.63 7.57 -2.09
CA ARG A 59 -9.85 6.58 -1.02
C ARG A 59 -9.91 5.16 -1.57
N GLN A 60 -10.65 4.94 -2.65
CA GLN A 60 -10.74 3.63 -3.30
C GLN A 60 -9.38 3.18 -3.84
N TYR A 61 -8.62 4.10 -4.42
CA TYR A 61 -7.25 3.84 -4.84
C TYR A 61 -6.35 3.40 -3.67
N LEU A 62 -6.37 4.15 -2.55
CA LEU A 62 -5.55 3.82 -1.38
C LEU A 62 -5.92 2.48 -0.74
N LEU A 63 -7.20 2.09 -0.74
CA LEU A 63 -7.61 0.76 -0.28
C LEU A 63 -7.02 -0.35 -1.14
N ALA A 64 -7.04 -0.19 -2.46
CA ALA A 64 -6.42 -1.14 -3.38
C ALA A 64 -4.89 -1.14 -3.24
N ASP A 65 -4.25 0.03 -3.16
CA ASP A 65 -2.81 0.15 -2.97
C ASP A 65 -2.35 -0.49 -1.64
N ALA A 66 -3.11 -0.35 -0.56
CA ALA A 66 -2.82 -1.00 0.71
C ALA A 66 -2.82 -2.54 0.60
N VAL A 67 -3.72 -3.13 -0.20
CA VAL A 67 -3.71 -4.56 -0.50
C VAL A 67 -2.45 -4.93 -1.27
N VAL A 68 -2.08 -4.15 -2.30
CA VAL A 68 -0.85 -4.36 -3.08
C VAL A 68 0.39 -4.30 -2.18
N GLN A 69 0.52 -3.27 -1.34
CA GLN A 69 1.66 -3.11 -0.44
C GLN A 69 1.78 -4.28 0.55
N ARG A 70 0.67 -4.71 1.14
CA ARG A 70 0.63 -5.82 2.10
C ARG A 70 1.03 -7.15 1.48
N LEU A 71 0.59 -7.42 0.25
CA LEU A 71 0.80 -8.70 -0.42
C LEU A 71 2.08 -8.75 -1.27
N ALA A 72 2.74 -7.62 -1.54
CA ALA A 72 3.94 -7.54 -2.39
C ALA A 72 5.16 -8.34 -1.86
N GLY A 73 5.16 -8.71 -0.58
CA GLY A 73 6.16 -9.62 0.01
C GLY A 73 5.99 -11.08 -0.41
N VAL A 74 4.75 -11.50 -0.70
CA VAL A 74 4.36 -12.89 -0.99
C VAL A 74 4.04 -13.10 -2.46
N ILE A 75 3.28 -12.18 -3.07
CA ILE A 75 2.90 -12.19 -4.48
C ILE A 75 3.72 -11.13 -5.22
N ASP A 76 4.08 -11.41 -6.47
CA ASP A 76 4.79 -10.43 -7.31
C ASP A 76 4.00 -9.11 -7.41
N ARG A 77 4.66 -8.01 -7.08
CA ARG A 77 4.03 -6.69 -7.05
C ARG A 77 3.42 -6.28 -8.38
N ALA A 78 4.12 -6.53 -9.50
CA ALA A 78 3.62 -6.16 -10.81
C ALA A 78 2.38 -6.97 -11.20
N ALA A 79 2.26 -8.21 -10.71
CA ALA A 79 1.05 -9.02 -10.89
C ALA A 79 -0.14 -8.43 -10.11
N LEU A 80 0.07 -8.01 -8.86
CA LEU A 80 -0.97 -7.34 -8.07
C LEU A 80 -1.40 -6.02 -8.72
N GLU A 81 -0.46 -5.24 -9.21
CA GLU A 81 -0.72 -3.98 -9.92
C GLU A 81 -1.46 -4.22 -11.25
N ALA A 82 -1.15 -5.29 -11.99
CA ALA A 82 -1.87 -5.68 -13.20
C ALA A 82 -3.34 -6.08 -12.90
N ILE A 83 -3.57 -6.80 -11.79
CA ILE A 83 -4.92 -7.13 -11.34
C ILE A 83 -5.68 -5.85 -10.94
N ALA A 84 -5.06 -4.96 -10.19
CA ALA A 84 -5.64 -3.65 -9.86
C ALA A 84 -5.88 -2.77 -11.10
N GLY A 85 -5.14 -3.00 -12.18
CA GLY A 85 -5.31 -2.39 -13.50
C GLY A 85 -6.39 -3.04 -14.37
N GLY A 86 -7.01 -4.14 -13.91
CA GLY A 86 -8.15 -4.77 -14.58
C GLY A 86 -7.88 -6.13 -15.24
N VAL A 87 -6.77 -6.77 -14.91
CA VAL A 87 -6.55 -8.17 -15.31
C VAL A 87 -7.44 -9.09 -14.48
N GLU A 88 -8.34 -9.78 -15.16
CA GLU A 88 -9.22 -10.76 -14.54
C GLU A 88 -8.57 -12.14 -14.50
N LEU A 89 -8.62 -12.77 -13.33
CA LEU A 89 -8.14 -14.13 -13.11
C LEU A 89 -9.31 -15.12 -12.99
N ASP A 90 -9.13 -16.28 -13.60
CA ASP A 90 -10.02 -17.42 -13.44
C ASP A 90 -9.17 -18.70 -13.33
N LEU A 91 -9.27 -19.38 -12.18
CA LEU A 91 -8.51 -20.57 -11.85
C LEU A 91 -9.40 -21.82 -11.68
N ARG A 92 -10.63 -21.81 -12.23
CA ARG A 92 -11.59 -22.91 -12.04
C ARG A 92 -11.19 -24.18 -12.76
N ASP A 93 -10.54 -24.06 -13.91
CA ASP A 93 -10.07 -25.17 -14.72
C ASP A 93 -8.74 -24.84 -15.42
N ALA A 94 -8.11 -25.84 -16.05
CA ALA A 94 -6.82 -25.70 -16.69
C ALA A 94 -6.81 -24.65 -17.80
N ALA A 95 -7.84 -24.63 -18.66
CA ALA A 95 -7.92 -23.70 -19.79
C ALA A 95 -8.10 -22.25 -19.31
N ALA A 96 -8.93 -22.05 -18.28
CA ALA A 96 -9.14 -20.74 -17.67
C ALA A 96 -7.86 -20.24 -16.95
N ALA A 97 -7.12 -21.13 -16.28
CA ALA A 97 -5.86 -20.82 -15.63
C ALA A 97 -4.78 -20.45 -16.67
N GLU A 98 -4.65 -21.19 -17.78
CA GLU A 98 -3.73 -20.84 -18.86
C GLU A 98 -4.06 -19.50 -19.52
N ALA A 99 -5.33 -19.23 -19.80
CA ALA A 99 -5.76 -17.95 -20.32
C ALA A 99 -5.47 -16.80 -19.33
N SER A 100 -5.62 -17.02 -18.04
CA SER A 100 -5.29 -16.05 -17.00
C SER A 100 -3.79 -15.80 -16.88
N ALA A 101 -2.97 -16.87 -17.01
CA ALA A 101 -1.51 -16.75 -17.04
C ALA A 101 -1.04 -15.87 -18.21
N LEU A 102 -1.62 -16.09 -19.40
CA LEU A 102 -1.29 -15.31 -20.61
C LEU A 102 -1.65 -13.84 -20.44
N ARG A 103 -2.89 -13.54 -20.01
CA ARG A 103 -3.35 -12.15 -19.77
C ARG A 103 -2.46 -11.44 -18.75
N LEU A 104 -2.12 -12.12 -17.66
CA LEU A 104 -1.29 -11.55 -16.60
C LEU A 104 0.12 -11.27 -17.12
N LYS A 105 0.73 -12.21 -17.85
CA LYS A 105 2.06 -12.04 -18.45
C LYS A 105 2.09 -10.86 -19.42
N GLU A 106 1.10 -10.74 -20.30
CA GLU A 106 0.98 -9.62 -21.24
C GLU A 106 0.86 -8.27 -20.51
N ALA A 107 0.01 -8.19 -19.49
CA ALA A 107 -0.18 -6.96 -18.71
C ALA A 107 1.06 -6.55 -17.91
N MET A 108 1.86 -7.51 -17.44
CA MET A 108 3.11 -7.23 -16.75
C MET A 108 4.22 -6.68 -17.66
N GLY A 109 4.10 -6.89 -18.99
CA GLY A 109 4.94 -6.24 -20.03
C GLY A 109 6.44 -6.46 -19.93
N ASN A 110 6.92 -7.41 -19.11
CA ASN A 110 8.34 -7.62 -18.83
C ASN A 110 8.81 -8.98 -19.34
N HIS A 111 9.77 -8.98 -20.26
CA HIS A 111 10.36 -10.19 -20.85
C HIS A 111 11.15 -11.07 -19.84
N THR A 112 11.44 -10.55 -18.65
CA THR A 112 12.13 -11.30 -17.59
C THR A 112 11.19 -12.03 -16.65
N VAL A 113 9.88 -11.98 -16.91
CA VAL A 113 8.84 -12.61 -16.10
C VAL A 113 8.16 -13.71 -16.90
N GLU A 114 8.08 -14.89 -16.31
CA GLU A 114 7.27 -16.00 -16.80
C GLU A 114 6.07 -16.20 -15.86
N VAL A 115 4.90 -16.45 -16.44
CA VAL A 115 3.69 -16.80 -15.70
C VAL A 115 3.19 -18.13 -16.24
N ILE A 116 3.09 -19.12 -15.36
CA ILE A 116 2.79 -20.50 -15.72
C ILE A 116 1.57 -20.97 -14.92
N ALA A 117 0.56 -21.49 -15.61
CA ALA A 117 -0.54 -22.19 -14.96
C ALA A 117 -0.07 -23.56 -14.47
N GLN A 118 -0.33 -23.90 -13.23
CA GLN A 118 0.05 -25.16 -12.60
C GLN A 118 -1.11 -25.74 -11.80
N PHE A 119 -1.28 -27.04 -11.85
CA PHE A 119 -2.20 -27.75 -10.96
C PHE A 119 -1.48 -28.15 -9.67
N ASP A 120 -2.04 -27.81 -8.53
CA ASP A 120 -1.55 -28.20 -7.22
C ASP A 120 -2.30 -29.46 -6.76
N GLU A 121 -1.64 -30.62 -6.86
CA GLU A 121 -2.22 -31.92 -6.50
C GLU A 121 -2.61 -32.02 -5.03
N LYS A 122 -1.95 -31.26 -4.14
CA LYS A 122 -2.24 -31.29 -2.69
C LYS A 122 -3.52 -30.55 -2.33
N LEU A 123 -3.78 -29.47 -3.06
CA LEU A 123 -4.94 -28.63 -2.83
C LEU A 123 -6.10 -28.92 -3.80
N ASP A 124 -5.85 -29.77 -4.82
CA ASP A 124 -6.79 -30.08 -5.91
C ASP A 124 -7.30 -28.78 -6.60
N LYS A 125 -6.39 -27.84 -6.83
CA LYS A 125 -6.70 -26.50 -7.37
C LYS A 125 -5.65 -26.04 -8.36
N HIS A 126 -6.06 -25.19 -9.33
CA HIS A 126 -5.13 -24.48 -10.20
C HIS A 126 -4.56 -23.25 -9.52
N ARG A 127 -3.29 -22.94 -9.84
CA ARG A 127 -2.56 -21.75 -9.40
C ARG A 127 -1.73 -21.17 -10.53
N LEU A 128 -1.33 -19.90 -10.41
CA LEU A 128 -0.36 -19.27 -11.30
C LEU A 128 0.99 -19.17 -10.58
N LEU A 129 2.03 -19.69 -11.19
CA LEU A 129 3.41 -19.55 -10.75
C LEU A 129 4.04 -18.38 -11.50
N ILE A 130 4.62 -17.43 -10.81
CA ILE A 130 5.28 -16.24 -11.38
C ILE A 130 6.76 -16.36 -11.09
N GLU A 131 7.57 -16.47 -12.13
CA GLU A 131 9.03 -16.53 -12.05
C GLU A 131 9.62 -15.24 -12.61
N ARG A 132 10.30 -14.50 -11.76
CA ARG A 132 11.05 -13.29 -12.15
C ARG A 132 12.54 -13.54 -12.10
N ARG A 133 13.20 -13.36 -13.23
CA ARG A 133 14.65 -13.49 -13.34
C ARG A 133 15.34 -12.14 -13.18
N HIS A 134 16.28 -12.04 -12.23
CA HIS A 134 17.04 -10.82 -11.98
C HIS A 134 18.50 -11.19 -11.63
N HIS A 135 19.45 -10.76 -12.45
CA HIS A 135 20.89 -11.01 -12.26
C HIS A 135 21.26 -12.46 -11.93
N GLY A 136 20.66 -13.42 -12.64
CA GLY A 136 20.92 -14.85 -12.45
C GLY A 136 20.12 -15.52 -11.31
N ASN A 137 19.42 -14.74 -10.48
CA ASN A 137 18.51 -15.27 -9.46
C ASN A 137 17.10 -15.38 -10.03
N VAL A 138 16.36 -16.41 -9.61
CA VAL A 138 14.95 -16.59 -9.92
C VAL A 138 14.17 -16.39 -8.63
N LYS A 139 13.34 -15.34 -8.59
CA LYS A 139 12.35 -15.16 -7.52
C LYS A 139 11.03 -15.74 -7.99
N THR A 140 10.50 -16.68 -7.22
CA THR A 140 9.22 -17.33 -7.50
C THR A 140 8.16 -16.85 -6.52
N SER A 141 6.97 -16.56 -7.00
CA SER A 141 5.77 -16.30 -6.22
C SER A 141 4.57 -16.99 -6.85
N ALA A 142 3.52 -17.20 -6.08
CA ALA A 142 2.33 -17.89 -6.56
C ALA A 142 1.06 -17.09 -6.28
N ILE A 143 0.13 -17.15 -7.22
CA ILE A 143 -1.26 -16.74 -7.04
C ILE A 143 -2.08 -18.03 -6.96
N ASP A 144 -2.59 -18.34 -5.80
CA ASP A 144 -3.40 -19.52 -5.56
C ASP A 144 -4.91 -19.24 -5.70
N ALA A 145 -5.70 -20.29 -5.61
CA ALA A 145 -7.15 -20.19 -5.68
C ALA A 145 -7.74 -19.43 -4.48
N ASP A 146 -7.11 -19.51 -3.30
CA ASP A 146 -7.60 -18.84 -2.11
C ASP A 146 -7.48 -17.32 -2.24
N PHE A 147 -6.40 -16.84 -2.85
CA PHE A 147 -6.31 -15.43 -3.25
C PHE A 147 -7.31 -15.10 -4.38
N ALA A 148 -7.34 -15.87 -5.47
CA ALA A 148 -8.14 -15.56 -6.66
C ALA A 148 -9.66 -15.52 -6.39
N PHE A 149 -10.13 -16.26 -5.38
CA PHE A 149 -11.53 -16.25 -4.92
C PHE A 149 -11.72 -15.51 -3.60
N GLY A 150 -10.68 -14.85 -3.09
CA GLY A 150 -10.66 -14.18 -1.79
C GLY A 150 -11.10 -12.71 -1.86
N ALA A 151 -11.21 -12.12 -0.66
CA ALA A 151 -11.61 -10.72 -0.49
C ALA A 151 -10.58 -9.73 -1.06
N ASP A 152 -9.29 -10.08 -1.01
CA ASP A 152 -8.21 -9.23 -1.52
C ASP A 152 -8.28 -9.07 -3.05
N TYR A 153 -8.49 -10.18 -3.75
CA TYR A 153 -8.72 -10.14 -5.20
C TYR A 153 -9.99 -9.35 -5.53
N ALA A 154 -11.08 -9.58 -4.80
CA ALA A 154 -12.32 -8.84 -5.01
C ALA A 154 -12.15 -7.33 -4.80
N ALA A 155 -11.33 -6.90 -3.82
CA ALA A 155 -11.01 -5.51 -3.58
C ALA A 155 -10.22 -4.89 -4.75
N LEU A 156 -9.18 -5.59 -5.25
CA LEU A 156 -8.41 -5.15 -6.41
C LEU A 156 -9.26 -5.07 -7.69
N ALA A 157 -10.05 -6.10 -7.96
CA ALA A 157 -10.94 -6.15 -9.12
C ALA A 157 -12.07 -5.09 -9.03
N GLY A 158 -12.56 -4.80 -7.83
CA GLY A 158 -13.52 -3.72 -7.59
C GLY A 158 -12.94 -2.35 -7.92
N ALA A 159 -11.73 -2.07 -7.44
CA ALA A 159 -11.00 -0.84 -7.77
C ALA A 159 -10.74 -0.72 -9.30
N ALA A 160 -10.32 -1.81 -9.93
CA ALA A 160 -10.11 -1.86 -11.37
C ALA A 160 -11.37 -1.45 -12.17
N LYS A 161 -12.56 -1.92 -11.75
CA LYS A 161 -13.82 -1.54 -12.38
C LYS A 161 -14.13 -0.05 -12.25
N THR A 162 -13.81 0.54 -11.09
CA THR A 162 -14.00 1.99 -10.84
C THR A 162 -13.10 2.83 -11.74
N PHE A 163 -11.85 2.41 -11.95
CA PHE A 163 -10.88 3.20 -12.71
C PHE A 163 -10.84 2.90 -14.20
N LYS A 164 -11.46 1.80 -14.65
CA LYS A 164 -11.51 1.42 -16.06
C LYS A 164 -12.25 2.47 -16.89
N GLY A 165 -11.53 3.08 -17.85
CA GLY A 165 -12.08 4.10 -18.72
C GLY A 165 -12.31 5.48 -18.05
N LEU A 166 -11.86 5.66 -16.81
CA LEU A 166 -11.92 6.96 -16.13
C LEU A 166 -10.95 7.95 -16.76
N ILE A 167 -9.80 7.48 -17.20
CA ILE A 167 -8.74 8.30 -17.79
C ILE A 167 -8.61 7.95 -19.27
N GLU A 168 -8.65 8.97 -20.11
CA GLU A 168 -8.53 8.89 -21.57
C GLU A 168 -7.28 9.65 -22.05
N PRO A 169 -6.84 9.44 -23.29
CA PRO A 169 -5.71 10.18 -23.86
C PRO A 169 -5.87 11.71 -23.73
N GLY A 170 -4.79 12.36 -23.30
CA GLY A 170 -4.77 13.81 -23.08
C GLY A 170 -5.25 14.25 -21.71
N ALA A 171 -5.47 13.31 -20.79
CA ALA A 171 -5.78 13.62 -19.39
C ALA A 171 -4.63 14.35 -18.72
N LYS A 172 -4.98 15.22 -17.77
CA LYS A 172 -4.05 15.99 -16.95
C LYS A 172 -4.49 16.05 -15.50
N VAL A 173 -3.51 16.05 -14.62
CA VAL A 173 -3.70 16.39 -13.22
C VAL A 173 -3.04 17.74 -12.93
N VAL A 174 -3.74 18.59 -12.18
CA VAL A 174 -3.29 19.93 -11.80
C VAL A 174 -3.39 20.07 -10.28
N ARG A 175 -2.41 20.71 -9.65
CA ARG A 175 -2.45 21.03 -8.22
C ARG A 175 -2.01 22.46 -7.99
N GLY A 176 -2.82 23.20 -7.20
CA GLY A 176 -2.61 24.61 -6.89
C GLY A 176 -3.33 25.55 -7.85
N GLU A 177 -3.12 26.85 -7.66
CA GLU A 177 -3.82 27.91 -8.39
C GLU A 177 -2.84 28.93 -9.00
N GLY A 178 -3.27 29.56 -10.10
CA GLY A 178 -2.53 30.62 -10.77
C GLY A 178 -1.14 30.22 -11.22
N GLU A 179 -0.17 31.10 -11.11
CA GLU A 179 1.21 30.90 -11.54
C GLU A 179 1.99 29.80 -10.76
N LYS A 180 1.47 29.38 -9.61
CA LYS A 180 2.05 28.31 -8.78
C LYS A 180 1.44 26.96 -9.06
N ALA A 181 0.46 26.88 -9.95
CA ALA A 181 -0.13 25.61 -10.34
C ALA A 181 0.92 24.74 -11.02
N LYS A 182 0.99 23.48 -10.59
CA LYS A 182 1.80 22.45 -11.23
C LYS A 182 0.88 21.49 -11.94
N GLU A 183 1.29 20.99 -13.08
CA GLU A 183 0.52 20.03 -13.87
C GLU A 183 1.38 18.88 -14.36
N ALA A 184 0.73 17.74 -14.61
CA ALA A 184 1.32 16.60 -15.29
C ALA A 184 0.30 15.91 -16.20
N ALA A 185 0.75 15.43 -17.36
CA ALA A 185 -0.03 14.49 -18.16
C ALA A 185 -0.02 13.13 -17.50
N VAL A 186 -1.15 12.44 -17.53
CA VAL A 186 -1.32 11.14 -16.88
C VAL A 186 -2.02 10.17 -17.81
N SER A 187 -1.64 8.91 -17.73
CA SER A 187 -2.18 7.82 -18.55
C SER A 187 -3.21 6.97 -17.82
N ASP A 188 -3.18 6.97 -16.50
CA ASP A 188 -4.13 6.28 -15.64
C ASP A 188 -4.32 7.01 -14.29
N PHE A 189 -5.30 6.55 -13.51
CA PHE A 189 -5.61 7.16 -12.22
C PHE A 189 -4.50 6.91 -11.17
N ARG A 190 -3.78 5.80 -11.28
CA ARG A 190 -2.64 5.50 -10.40
C ARG A 190 -1.53 6.53 -10.59
N GLU A 191 -1.17 6.84 -11.84
CA GLU A 191 -0.15 7.85 -12.15
C GLU A 191 -0.55 9.22 -11.63
N ALA A 192 -1.83 9.61 -11.77
CA ALA A 192 -2.37 10.84 -11.20
C ALA A 192 -2.20 10.89 -9.68
N MET A 193 -2.58 9.83 -8.97
CA MET A 193 -2.46 9.74 -7.52
C MET A 193 -1.01 9.73 -7.04
N GLN A 194 -0.14 8.98 -7.71
CA GLN A 194 1.29 8.95 -7.38
C GLN A 194 1.92 10.34 -7.54
N TRP A 195 1.57 11.05 -8.61
CA TRP A 195 2.05 12.42 -8.81
C TRP A 195 1.55 13.37 -7.73
N LEU A 196 0.26 13.34 -7.39
CA LEU A 196 -0.33 14.18 -6.34
C LEU A 196 0.33 13.93 -4.97
N LEU A 197 0.51 12.66 -4.61
CA LEU A 197 1.17 12.28 -3.35
C LEU A 197 2.64 12.72 -3.34
N ALA A 198 3.37 12.55 -4.43
CA ALA A 198 4.76 13.02 -4.55
C ALA A 198 4.87 14.55 -4.44
N GLN A 199 3.91 15.31 -5.02
CA GLN A 199 3.87 16.76 -4.85
C GLN A 199 3.58 17.16 -3.39
N ALA A 200 2.71 16.45 -2.69
CA ALA A 200 2.43 16.69 -1.28
C ALA A 200 3.66 16.38 -0.40
N GLU A 201 4.31 15.25 -0.66
CA GLU A 201 5.48 14.80 0.10
C GLU A 201 6.71 15.72 -0.12
N SER A 202 6.90 16.26 -1.32
CA SER A 202 8.00 17.18 -1.62
C SER A 202 7.97 18.48 -0.81
N GLY A 203 6.78 18.89 -0.33
CA GLY A 203 6.59 20.07 0.52
C GLY A 203 6.58 19.78 2.01
N LEU A 204 6.82 18.51 2.41
CA LEU A 204 6.70 18.05 3.78
C LEU A 204 8.06 17.67 4.35
N THR A 205 8.40 18.21 5.53
CA THR A 205 9.51 17.68 6.34
C THR A 205 8.92 16.61 7.27
N LYS A 206 9.50 15.41 7.24
CA LYS A 206 9.05 14.26 8.02
C LYS A 206 10.18 13.76 8.91
N GLN A 207 9.91 13.66 10.22
CA GLN A 207 10.78 13.03 11.20
C GLN A 207 10.04 11.82 11.77
N ARG A 208 10.68 10.66 11.73
CA ARG A 208 10.19 9.42 12.34
C ARG A 208 10.92 9.19 13.65
N TYR A 209 10.16 8.89 14.72
CA TYR A 209 10.71 8.56 16.03
C TYR A 209 10.73 7.04 16.21
N LYS A 210 11.91 6.50 16.46
CA LYS A 210 12.12 5.07 16.75
C LYS A 210 11.98 4.77 18.24
N GLY A 211 12.16 5.78 19.10
CA GLY A 211 12.04 5.65 20.54
C GLY A 211 11.93 6.97 21.27
N LEU A 212 11.61 6.91 22.56
CA LEU A 212 11.44 8.10 23.42
C LEU A 212 12.74 8.90 23.61
N GLY A 213 13.90 8.27 23.47
CA GLY A 213 15.20 8.93 23.60
C GLY A 213 15.52 9.94 22.48
N GLU A 214 14.76 9.94 21.41
CA GLU A 214 14.89 10.89 20.30
C GLU A 214 14.07 12.17 20.52
N MET A 215 13.23 12.18 21.56
CA MET A 215 12.37 13.32 21.90
C MET A 215 13.02 14.16 23.01
N ASN A 216 13.00 15.48 22.82
CA ASN A 216 13.35 16.38 23.90
C ASN A 216 12.22 16.44 24.98
N PRO A 217 12.47 17.02 26.18
CA PRO A 217 11.47 17.03 27.25
C PRO A 217 10.14 17.68 26.87
N GLU A 218 10.15 18.74 26.08
CA GLU A 218 8.93 19.45 25.63
C GLU A 218 8.12 18.55 24.68
N GLN A 219 8.77 17.92 23.70
CA GLN A 219 8.12 16.99 22.76
C GLN A 219 7.50 15.79 23.49
N LEU A 220 8.23 15.26 24.50
CA LEU A 220 7.73 14.15 25.31
C LEU A 220 6.52 14.57 26.14
N TRP A 221 6.54 15.77 26.71
CA TRP A 221 5.42 16.33 27.46
C TRP A 221 4.19 16.48 26.57
N GLU A 222 4.29 17.20 25.45
CA GLU A 222 3.20 17.48 24.52
C GLU A 222 2.53 16.22 23.98
N THR A 223 3.30 15.17 23.75
CA THR A 223 2.82 13.99 23.03
C THR A 223 2.37 12.86 23.94
N THR A 224 2.92 12.75 25.16
CA THR A 224 2.69 11.56 25.99
C THR A 224 2.35 11.85 27.45
N MET A 225 2.73 13.00 27.99
CA MET A 225 2.60 13.28 29.42
C MET A 225 1.50 14.28 29.77
N ASP A 226 1.18 15.22 28.89
CA ASP A 226 0.16 16.24 29.13
C ASP A 226 -1.19 15.59 29.43
N PRO A 227 -1.79 15.85 30.60
CA PRO A 227 -3.09 15.29 30.98
C PRO A 227 -4.23 15.62 30.02
N ALA A 228 -4.13 16.74 29.28
CA ALA A 228 -5.18 17.20 28.37
C ALA A 228 -5.25 16.32 27.09
N VAL A 229 -4.13 15.74 26.66
CA VAL A 229 -4.04 15.02 25.39
C VAL A 229 -3.62 13.54 25.53
N ARG A 230 -2.98 13.18 26.66
CA ARG A 230 -2.52 11.80 26.87
C ARG A 230 -3.68 10.80 26.91
N ARG A 231 -3.39 9.61 26.38
CA ARG A 231 -4.26 8.44 26.54
C ARG A 231 -3.58 7.42 27.45
N LEU A 232 -4.32 6.93 28.45
CA LEU A 232 -3.87 5.85 29.32
C LEU A 232 -4.43 4.52 28.78
N LEU A 233 -3.55 3.53 28.66
CA LEU A 233 -3.93 2.16 28.31
C LEU A 233 -3.86 1.32 29.59
N LYS A 234 -4.96 0.67 29.94
CA LYS A 234 -4.99 -0.34 30.99
C LYS A 234 -4.48 -1.66 30.43
N VAL A 235 -3.32 -2.10 30.88
CA VAL A 235 -2.77 -3.41 30.50
C VAL A 235 -3.47 -4.48 31.29
N GLN A 236 -4.01 -5.48 30.63
CA GLN A 236 -4.61 -6.66 31.23
C GLN A 236 -3.98 -7.90 30.60
N ILE A 237 -3.73 -8.92 31.41
CA ILE A 237 -3.22 -10.21 30.96
C ILE A 237 -4.43 -11.15 30.92
N GLU A 238 -4.91 -11.47 29.74
CA GLU A 238 -6.04 -12.39 29.51
C GLU A 238 -5.56 -13.84 29.54
N ASP A 239 -4.37 -14.11 29.01
CA ASP A 239 -3.69 -15.41 29.02
C ASP A 239 -2.29 -15.28 29.65
N ALA A 240 -2.19 -15.59 30.94
CA ALA A 240 -0.94 -15.50 31.67
C ALA A 240 0.11 -16.53 31.20
N ILE A 241 -0.33 -17.71 30.78
CA ILE A 241 0.56 -18.78 30.29
C ILE A 241 1.15 -18.40 28.92
N GLY A 242 0.29 -17.91 28.03
CA GLY A 242 0.72 -17.43 26.71
C GLY A 242 1.65 -16.23 26.80
N ALA A 243 1.37 -15.28 27.68
CA ALA A 243 2.23 -14.14 27.95
C ALA A 243 3.60 -14.56 28.47
N ASP A 244 3.67 -15.42 29.48
CA ASP A 244 4.91 -15.95 30.07
C ASP A 244 5.75 -16.67 29.00
N ARG A 245 5.12 -17.51 28.16
CA ARG A 245 5.80 -18.19 27.07
C ARG A 245 6.41 -17.21 26.06
N ILE A 246 5.70 -16.16 25.67
CA ILE A 246 6.20 -15.16 24.73
C ILE A 246 7.35 -14.38 25.33
N PHE A 247 7.23 -13.93 26.58
CA PHE A 247 8.32 -13.24 27.29
C PHE A 247 9.55 -14.10 27.44
N THR A 248 9.40 -15.38 27.83
CA THR A 248 10.51 -16.32 27.93
C THR A 248 11.18 -16.57 26.59
N THR A 249 10.41 -16.71 25.52
CA THR A 249 10.96 -16.93 24.16
C THR A 249 11.72 -15.70 23.66
N LEU A 250 11.15 -14.48 23.80
CA LEU A 250 11.72 -13.27 23.20
C LEU A 250 12.78 -12.59 24.07
N MET A 251 12.69 -12.71 25.39
CA MET A 251 13.54 -12.01 26.37
C MET A 251 14.31 -12.95 27.31
N GLY A 252 14.11 -14.25 27.23
CA GLY A 252 14.83 -15.24 28.01
C GLY A 252 16.29 -15.38 27.56
N ASP A 253 17.09 -16.12 28.36
CA ASP A 253 18.52 -16.30 28.12
C ASP A 253 18.82 -17.25 26.95
N GLU A 254 17.88 -18.11 26.60
CA GLU A 254 18.04 -19.08 25.51
C GLU A 254 17.88 -18.42 24.14
N VAL A 255 18.90 -18.59 23.28
CA VAL A 255 18.95 -17.96 21.95
C VAL A 255 18.15 -18.76 20.92
N GLU A 256 18.24 -20.09 20.95
CA GLU A 256 17.66 -20.95 19.90
C GLU A 256 16.13 -20.84 19.79
N PRO A 257 15.33 -20.84 20.88
CA PRO A 257 13.88 -20.64 20.77
C PRO A 257 13.51 -19.31 20.15
N ARG A 258 14.25 -18.23 20.48
CA ARG A 258 14.05 -16.88 19.93
C ARG A 258 14.40 -16.84 18.44
N ARG A 259 15.54 -17.43 18.05
CA ARG A 259 15.95 -17.51 16.66
C ARG A 259 14.91 -18.25 15.82
N HIS A 260 14.46 -19.41 16.28
CA HIS A 260 13.42 -20.17 15.60
C HIS A 260 12.12 -19.41 15.47
N PHE A 261 11.71 -18.70 16.52
CA PHE A 261 10.52 -17.82 16.49
C PHE A 261 10.66 -16.72 15.43
N ILE A 262 11.81 -16.04 15.37
CA ILE A 262 12.08 -14.98 14.38
C ILE A 262 12.05 -15.56 12.96
N GLU A 263 12.73 -16.68 12.71
CA GLU A 263 12.78 -17.31 11.41
C GLU A 263 11.38 -17.76 10.93
N ALA A 264 10.58 -18.33 11.83
CA ALA A 264 9.22 -18.79 11.52
C ALA A 264 8.24 -17.64 11.22
N ASN A 265 8.49 -16.46 11.79
CA ASN A 265 7.61 -15.29 11.65
C ASN A 265 8.18 -14.18 10.77
N ALA A 266 9.34 -14.38 10.14
CA ALA A 266 10.04 -13.35 9.37
C ALA A 266 9.20 -12.78 8.22
N LEU A 267 8.39 -13.60 7.56
CA LEU A 267 7.52 -13.17 6.45
C LEU A 267 6.31 -12.32 6.91
N TYR A 268 5.95 -12.41 8.20
CA TYR A 268 4.85 -11.65 8.78
C TYR A 268 5.34 -10.37 9.47
N ALA A 269 6.65 -10.21 9.60
CA ALA A 269 7.23 -9.04 10.21
C ALA A 269 7.03 -7.81 9.32
N GLY A 270 6.32 -6.81 9.85
CA GLY A 270 6.13 -5.51 9.21
C GLY A 270 6.76 -4.40 10.06
N ASN A 271 7.08 -3.27 9.44
CA ASN A 271 7.56 -2.05 10.12
C ASN A 271 8.81 -2.30 11.01
N ILE A 272 9.74 -3.09 10.53
CA ILE A 272 11.02 -3.29 11.22
C ILE A 272 11.86 -2.03 11.04
N ASP A 273 12.23 -1.40 12.15
CA ASP A 273 13.17 -0.28 12.16
C ASP A 273 14.61 -0.83 12.09
N VAL A 274 15.26 -0.66 10.96
CA VAL A 274 16.65 -1.01 10.69
C VAL A 274 17.49 0.23 10.46
#